data_65fe99bca83386e6c25bed05c56d2499
#
_entry.id   65fe99bca83386e6c25bed05c56d2499
#
_cell.length_a   1.000
_cell.length_b   1.000
_cell.length_c   1.000
_cell.angle_alpha   90.00
_cell.angle_beta   90.00
_cell.angle_gamma   90.00
#
_symmetry.space_group_name_H-M   'P 1'
#
loop_
_entity.id
_entity.type
_entity.pdbx_description
1 polymer ?
#
loop_
_entity_poly.entity_id
_entity_poly.type
_entity_poly.pdbx_seq_one_letter_code
_entity_poly.pdbx_strand_id
1 'polypeptide(L)'
;MKSLILCTTASDSICKLVLDSLDMKKIRLKHCDKPVGPHGIRSYSDTVITANSYNDSVSFFYGENLIEDKVIGVGPKPNDLLMHDYKVYVICGESNSMVIYDLNEDKSIGEVATESWPHSIDMDFNNKLLFVSNLESDSITVISMDNYDTVENIQVPEYPTKIRVSNDKNRIYICCSYLGKDKRGYIDVINIGNFQKIARVMVGYSPIDMIEDDDNIYVSNFTDGTISVIAKRTYTVEKVIYVGGMPKGIFKYGSVLYVADYLKSKLILIEDDKVIKVIAIESEPNAMTLF
;
A
#
# COMPACT_ATOMS: atom_id res chain seq x y z
N MET A 1 14.49 -1.39 -18.23
CA MET A 1 15.17 -0.87 -16.99
C MET A 1 14.17 -0.88 -15.85
N LYS A 2 14.59 -1.28 -14.64
CA LYS A 2 13.68 -1.26 -13.48
C LYS A 2 13.45 0.15 -12.99
N SER A 3 12.22 0.44 -12.64
CA SER A 3 11.81 1.76 -12.17
C SER A 3 10.91 1.65 -10.94
N LEU A 4 11.04 2.58 -10.01
CA LEU A 4 10.11 2.76 -8.91
C LEU A 4 9.05 3.78 -9.35
N ILE A 5 7.78 3.38 -9.24
CA ILE A 5 6.65 4.27 -9.53
C ILE A 5 5.98 4.63 -8.22
N LEU A 6 5.67 5.89 -8.03
CA LEU A 6 5.03 6.37 -6.82
C LEU A 6 3.88 7.34 -7.14
N CYS A 7 2.80 7.24 -6.38
CA CYS A 7 1.71 8.21 -6.39
C CYS A 7 2.13 9.52 -5.75
N THR A 8 1.69 10.65 -6.33
CA THR A 8 1.81 11.99 -5.75
C THR A 8 0.42 12.62 -5.74
N THR A 9 -0.30 12.35 -4.65
CA THR A 9 -1.76 12.50 -4.53
C THR A 9 -2.23 13.93 -4.82
N ALA A 10 -1.66 14.93 -4.15
CA ALA A 10 -2.07 16.33 -4.34
C ALA A 10 -1.62 16.94 -5.68
N SER A 11 -0.74 16.27 -6.41
CA SER A 11 -0.24 16.73 -7.71
C SER A 11 -0.92 16.06 -8.91
N ASP A 12 -1.93 15.21 -8.67
CA ASP A 12 -2.63 14.42 -9.68
C ASP A 12 -1.65 13.74 -10.66
N SER A 13 -0.62 13.10 -10.11
CA SER A 13 0.45 12.53 -10.92
C SER A 13 1.05 11.27 -10.30
N ILE A 14 1.74 10.51 -11.14
CA ILE A 14 2.70 9.51 -10.70
C ILE A 14 4.11 9.96 -11.08
N CYS A 15 5.09 9.59 -10.27
CA CYS A 15 6.50 9.80 -10.57
C CYS A 15 7.16 8.47 -10.90
N LYS A 16 7.92 8.41 -11.99
CA LYS A 16 8.76 7.27 -12.39
C LYS A 16 10.22 7.60 -12.11
N LEU A 17 10.84 6.84 -11.22
CA LEU A 17 12.28 6.90 -10.92
C LEU A 17 12.97 5.70 -11.56
N VAL A 18 13.88 5.92 -12.49
CA VAL A 18 14.76 4.87 -13.03
C VAL A 18 15.81 4.53 -11.97
N LEU A 19 15.88 3.27 -11.52
CA LEU A 19 16.68 2.92 -10.33
C LEU A 19 18.19 3.01 -10.57
N ASP A 20 18.65 2.75 -11.79
CA ASP A 20 20.08 2.76 -12.13
C ASP A 20 20.64 4.19 -12.26
N SER A 21 19.91 5.11 -12.88
CA SER A 21 20.36 6.49 -13.13
C SER A 21 19.84 7.50 -12.12
N LEU A 22 18.80 7.13 -11.39
CA LEU A 22 18.01 8.01 -10.52
C LEU A 22 17.35 9.19 -11.26
N ASP A 23 17.10 9.01 -12.56
CA ASP A 23 16.33 9.97 -13.35
C ASP A 23 14.85 9.90 -12.98
N MET A 24 14.28 11.05 -12.72
CA MET A 24 12.88 11.17 -12.32
C MET A 24 12.03 11.78 -13.43
N LYS A 25 10.93 11.12 -13.77
CA LYS A 25 9.93 11.63 -14.71
C LYS A 25 8.58 11.75 -14.01
N LYS A 26 7.95 12.92 -14.12
CA LYS A 26 6.56 13.14 -13.73
C LYS A 26 5.61 12.77 -14.87
N ILE A 27 4.53 12.08 -14.53
CA ILE A 27 3.46 11.70 -15.45
C ILE A 27 2.15 12.18 -14.82
N ARG A 28 1.54 13.19 -15.41
CA ARG A 28 0.23 13.68 -14.97
C ARG A 28 -0.86 12.73 -15.45
N LEU A 29 -1.82 12.48 -14.57
CA LEU A 29 -3.02 11.78 -14.93
C LEU A 29 -3.88 12.68 -15.83
N LYS A 30 -4.47 12.08 -16.88
CA LYS A 30 -5.33 12.81 -17.80
C LYS A 30 -6.68 13.04 -17.12
N HIS A 31 -7.09 14.25 -16.98
CA HIS A 31 -8.41 14.50 -16.45
C HIS A 31 -8.97 15.78 -16.85
N CYS A 32 -10.11 15.66 -16.70
CA CYS A 32 -11.39 16.26 -16.40
C CYS A 32 -11.37 17.29 -15.26
N ASP A 33 -12.41 18.03 -15.13
CA ASP A 33 -12.60 19.17 -14.24
C ASP A 33 -12.46 18.93 -12.72
N LYS A 34 -12.06 17.74 -12.27
CA LYS A 34 -11.91 17.39 -10.85
C LYS A 34 -10.52 16.83 -10.54
N PRO A 35 -9.98 17.07 -9.33
CA PRO A 35 -8.79 16.39 -8.84
C PRO A 35 -8.96 14.87 -8.86
N VAL A 36 -7.88 14.14 -9.06
CA VAL A 36 -7.86 12.69 -9.18
C VAL A 36 -7.44 12.02 -7.91
N GLY A 37 -6.35 12.49 -7.34
CA GLY A 37 -5.77 11.99 -6.11
C GLY A 37 -5.34 10.53 -6.18
N PRO A 38 -4.35 10.15 -7.01
CA PRO A 38 -3.86 8.78 -7.03
C PRO A 38 -3.30 8.43 -5.65
N HIS A 39 -3.81 7.33 -5.05
CA HIS A 39 -3.50 6.93 -3.68
C HIS A 39 -2.83 5.55 -3.62
N GLY A 40 -3.54 4.48 -3.95
CA GLY A 40 -3.00 3.14 -4.10
C GLY A 40 -2.38 2.94 -5.48
N ILE A 41 -1.31 2.14 -5.58
CA ILE A 41 -0.65 1.81 -6.85
C ILE A 41 -0.15 0.38 -6.85
N ARG A 42 -0.29 -0.31 -7.98
CA ARG A 42 0.27 -1.64 -8.25
C ARG A 42 0.77 -1.73 -9.67
N SER A 43 1.78 -2.57 -9.87
CA SER A 43 2.24 -3.00 -11.18
C SER A 43 1.86 -4.47 -11.42
N TYR A 44 1.50 -4.78 -12.64
CA TYR A 44 1.23 -6.14 -13.09
C TYR A 44 1.72 -6.27 -14.53
N SER A 45 2.72 -7.12 -14.77
CA SER A 45 3.39 -7.23 -16.08
C SER A 45 3.89 -5.86 -16.58
N ASP A 46 3.39 -5.37 -17.69
CA ASP A 46 3.74 -4.10 -18.34
C ASP A 46 2.74 -2.97 -18.05
N THR A 47 1.87 -3.17 -17.06
CA THR A 47 0.80 -2.25 -16.67
C THR A 47 1.01 -1.74 -15.27
N VAL A 48 0.83 -0.44 -15.05
CA VAL A 48 0.70 0.19 -13.73
C VAL A 48 -0.73 0.67 -13.57
N ILE A 49 -1.32 0.42 -12.40
CA ILE A 49 -2.69 0.82 -12.09
C ILE A 49 -2.71 1.66 -10.82
N THR A 50 -3.58 2.68 -10.78
CA THR A 50 -3.76 3.54 -9.58
C THR A 50 -5.21 3.61 -9.15
N ALA A 51 -5.44 3.54 -7.82
CA ALA A 51 -6.71 3.89 -7.21
C ALA A 51 -6.73 5.42 -7.00
N ASN A 52 -7.74 6.09 -7.55
CA ASN A 52 -7.84 7.54 -7.60
C ASN A 52 -8.93 8.03 -6.63
N SER A 53 -8.52 8.41 -5.42
CA SER A 53 -9.43 8.63 -4.29
C SER A 53 -10.33 9.86 -4.40
N TYR A 54 -10.05 10.82 -5.31
CA TYR A 54 -10.83 12.06 -5.39
C TYR A 54 -11.85 12.08 -6.52
N ASN A 55 -11.78 11.12 -7.46
CA ASN A 55 -12.71 11.04 -8.58
C ASN A 55 -13.30 9.64 -8.81
N ASP A 56 -13.21 8.77 -7.82
CA ASP A 56 -13.88 7.46 -7.80
C ASP A 56 -13.52 6.59 -9.01
N SER A 57 -12.23 6.56 -9.36
CA SER A 57 -11.76 5.87 -10.57
C SER A 57 -10.49 5.04 -10.34
N VAL A 58 -10.18 4.22 -11.32
CA VAL A 58 -8.88 3.54 -11.48
C VAL A 58 -8.30 3.90 -12.83
N SER A 59 -7.04 4.33 -12.86
CA SER A 59 -6.29 4.60 -14.09
C SER A 59 -5.33 3.47 -14.41
N PHE A 60 -5.18 3.18 -15.69
CA PHE A 60 -4.27 2.17 -16.25
C PHE A 60 -3.21 2.85 -17.10
N PHE A 61 -1.95 2.56 -16.83
CA PHE A 61 -0.80 3.08 -17.55
C PHE A 61 -0.05 1.91 -18.19
N TYR A 62 0.21 2.01 -19.48
CA TYR A 62 0.83 0.95 -20.26
C TYR A 62 2.20 1.32 -20.79
N GLY A 63 3.02 0.27 -20.94
CA GLY A 63 4.32 0.32 -21.57
C GLY A 63 5.36 1.13 -20.79
N GLU A 64 6.58 1.15 -21.32
CA GLU A 64 7.74 1.77 -20.67
C GLU A 64 7.56 3.27 -20.37
N ASN A 65 6.81 3.97 -21.20
CA ASN A 65 6.52 5.40 -21.05
C ASN A 65 5.37 5.71 -20.09
N LEU A 66 4.67 4.69 -19.59
CA LEU A 66 3.50 4.80 -18.71
C LEU A 66 2.45 5.77 -19.29
N ILE A 67 1.94 5.41 -20.46
CA ILE A 67 0.86 6.18 -21.10
C ILE A 67 -0.45 5.78 -20.43
N GLU A 68 -1.17 6.75 -19.86
CA GLU A 68 -2.52 6.53 -19.36
C GLU A 68 -3.46 6.31 -20.55
N ASP A 69 -3.98 5.10 -20.70
CA ASP A 69 -4.79 4.69 -21.85
C ASP A 69 -6.24 4.37 -21.47
N LYS A 70 -6.44 3.88 -20.24
CA LYS A 70 -7.77 3.50 -19.76
C LYS A 70 -8.04 4.07 -18.38
N VAL A 71 -9.27 4.55 -18.17
CA VAL A 71 -9.81 4.93 -16.86
C VAL A 71 -11.17 4.27 -16.68
N ILE A 72 -11.39 3.63 -15.56
CA ILE A 72 -12.68 3.01 -15.20
C ILE A 72 -13.27 3.67 -13.96
N GLY A 73 -14.58 3.88 -13.91
CA GLY A 73 -15.30 4.28 -12.72
C GLY A 73 -15.46 3.08 -11.77
N VAL A 74 -15.31 3.35 -10.47
CA VAL A 74 -15.49 2.36 -9.40
C VAL A 74 -16.34 2.95 -8.27
N GLY A 75 -16.41 2.30 -7.12
CA GLY A 75 -17.09 2.85 -5.94
C GLY A 75 -16.39 4.08 -5.35
N PRO A 76 -17.04 4.81 -4.43
CA PRO A 76 -16.54 6.07 -3.89
C PRO A 76 -15.31 5.86 -3.00
N LYS A 77 -14.36 6.79 -3.11
CA LYS A 77 -13.12 6.82 -2.34
C LYS A 77 -12.27 5.55 -2.45
N PRO A 78 -11.82 5.14 -3.67
CA PRO A 78 -10.93 4.01 -3.81
C PRO A 78 -9.58 4.31 -3.14
N ASN A 79 -9.18 3.46 -2.17
CA ASN A 79 -7.98 3.66 -1.37
C ASN A 79 -6.79 2.80 -1.82
N ASP A 80 -7.02 1.53 -2.07
CA ASP A 80 -6.00 0.57 -2.52
C ASP A 80 -6.64 -0.42 -3.49
N LEU A 81 -5.81 -1.16 -4.23
CA LEU A 81 -6.28 -2.09 -5.25
C LEU A 81 -5.27 -3.21 -5.48
N LEU A 82 -5.75 -4.30 -6.07
CA LEU A 82 -4.94 -5.40 -6.57
C LEU A 82 -5.40 -5.77 -7.97
N MET A 83 -4.52 -6.41 -8.73
CA MET A 83 -4.86 -7.01 -10.02
C MET A 83 -4.36 -8.46 -10.07
N HIS A 84 -5.23 -9.38 -10.50
CA HIS A 84 -4.90 -10.78 -10.72
C HIS A 84 -5.84 -11.39 -11.77
N ASP A 85 -5.29 -12.17 -12.71
CA ASP A 85 -6.03 -12.88 -13.75
C ASP A 85 -7.08 -12.00 -14.45
N TYR A 86 -6.65 -10.82 -14.94
CA TYR A 86 -7.50 -9.82 -15.59
C TYR A 86 -8.64 -9.26 -14.72
N LYS A 87 -8.64 -9.52 -13.42
CA LYS A 87 -9.56 -8.92 -12.47
C LYS A 87 -8.85 -7.86 -11.62
N VAL A 88 -9.51 -6.74 -11.44
CA VAL A 88 -9.07 -5.67 -10.54
C VAL A 88 -9.98 -5.65 -9.33
N TYR A 89 -9.39 -5.78 -8.16
CA TYR A 89 -10.06 -5.72 -6.86
C TYR A 89 -9.78 -4.35 -6.26
N VAL A 90 -10.80 -3.54 -6.09
CA VAL A 90 -10.68 -2.15 -5.64
C VAL A 90 -11.45 -1.96 -4.36
N ILE A 91 -10.78 -1.59 -3.28
CA ILE A 91 -11.45 -1.26 -2.02
C ILE A 91 -11.88 0.20 -2.00
N CYS A 92 -13.16 0.43 -1.70
CA CYS A 92 -13.81 1.74 -1.73
C CYS A 92 -14.21 2.15 -0.32
N GLY A 93 -13.50 3.15 0.25
CA GLY A 93 -13.62 3.52 1.66
C GLY A 93 -15.01 3.99 2.05
N GLU A 94 -15.64 4.85 1.27
CA GLU A 94 -16.95 5.43 1.62
C GLU A 94 -18.13 4.49 1.40
N SER A 95 -18.01 3.47 0.52
CA SER A 95 -19.06 2.46 0.34
C SER A 95 -18.88 1.23 1.23
N ASN A 96 -17.79 1.11 1.96
CA ASN A 96 -17.47 -0.07 2.76
C ASN A 96 -17.52 -1.36 1.94
N SER A 97 -16.91 -1.34 0.77
CA SER A 97 -16.97 -2.43 -0.18
C SER A 97 -15.67 -2.64 -0.96
N MET A 98 -15.57 -3.82 -1.54
CA MET A 98 -14.59 -4.16 -2.56
C MET A 98 -15.32 -4.37 -3.89
N VAL A 99 -15.01 -3.56 -4.90
CA VAL A 99 -15.51 -3.70 -6.27
C VAL A 99 -14.59 -4.63 -7.05
N ILE A 100 -15.16 -5.54 -7.82
CA ILE A 100 -14.46 -6.46 -8.70
C ILE A 100 -14.75 -6.08 -10.15
N TYR A 101 -13.72 -5.70 -10.89
CA TYR A 101 -13.82 -5.35 -12.29
C TYR A 101 -13.09 -6.39 -13.14
N ASP A 102 -13.77 -6.93 -14.15
CA ASP A 102 -13.19 -7.87 -15.11
C ASP A 102 -12.76 -7.11 -16.38
N LEU A 103 -11.46 -7.15 -16.67
CA LEU A 103 -10.88 -6.45 -17.83
C LEU A 103 -11.21 -7.13 -19.17
N ASN A 104 -11.51 -8.44 -19.16
CA ASN A 104 -11.91 -9.15 -20.39
C ASN A 104 -13.36 -8.84 -20.77
N GLU A 105 -14.24 -8.75 -19.74
CA GLU A 105 -15.64 -8.39 -19.95
C GLU A 105 -15.89 -6.88 -19.97
N ASP A 106 -14.86 -6.10 -19.62
CA ASP A 106 -14.85 -4.64 -19.54
C ASP A 106 -15.99 -4.07 -18.68
N LYS A 107 -16.26 -4.71 -17.54
CA LYS A 107 -17.33 -4.32 -16.60
C LYS A 107 -17.06 -4.72 -15.17
N SER A 108 -17.76 -4.08 -14.23
CA SER A 108 -17.88 -4.59 -12.87
C SER A 108 -18.67 -5.90 -12.87
N ILE A 109 -18.12 -6.93 -12.25
CA ILE A 109 -18.76 -8.27 -12.13
C ILE A 109 -19.26 -8.57 -10.72
N GLY A 110 -18.92 -7.73 -9.72
CA GLY A 110 -19.38 -7.91 -8.35
C GLY A 110 -18.93 -6.80 -7.43
N GLU A 111 -19.62 -6.73 -6.30
CA GLU A 111 -19.30 -5.89 -5.16
C GLU A 111 -19.44 -6.73 -3.89
N VAL A 112 -18.42 -6.71 -3.04
CA VAL A 112 -18.35 -7.49 -1.80
C VAL A 112 -18.32 -6.52 -0.63
N ALA A 113 -19.23 -6.67 0.31
CA ALA A 113 -19.24 -5.87 1.53
C ALA A 113 -18.01 -6.16 2.39
N THR A 114 -17.41 -5.09 2.91
CA THR A 114 -16.36 -5.14 3.93
C THR A 114 -16.90 -4.52 5.21
N GLU A 115 -16.05 -4.45 6.25
CA GLU A 115 -16.34 -3.61 7.40
C GLU A 115 -16.01 -2.14 7.11
N SER A 116 -16.12 -1.25 8.11
CA SER A 116 -16.03 0.20 7.95
C SER A 116 -14.66 0.69 7.49
N TRP A 117 -14.66 1.47 6.42
CA TRP A 117 -13.53 2.17 5.83
C TRP A 117 -12.37 1.24 5.42
N PRO A 118 -12.59 0.37 4.40
CA PRO A 118 -11.51 -0.45 3.86
C PRO A 118 -10.39 0.45 3.34
N HIS A 119 -9.15 0.18 3.80
CA HIS A 119 -8.01 1.08 3.56
C HIS A 119 -6.84 0.43 2.82
N SER A 120 -6.55 -0.84 3.07
CA SER A 120 -5.49 -1.57 2.38
C SER A 120 -5.92 -2.99 2.06
N ILE A 121 -5.45 -3.52 0.93
CA ILE A 121 -5.76 -4.87 0.46
C ILE A 121 -4.47 -5.59 0.05
N ASP A 122 -4.38 -6.88 0.38
CA ASP A 122 -3.34 -7.79 -0.12
C ASP A 122 -3.91 -9.20 -0.34
N MET A 123 -3.17 -10.10 -1.01
CA MET A 123 -3.68 -11.41 -1.39
C MET A 123 -2.68 -12.55 -1.20
N ASP A 124 -3.22 -13.71 -0.90
CA ASP A 124 -2.52 -14.99 -0.95
C ASP A 124 -3.12 -15.85 -2.06
N PHE A 125 -2.36 -15.99 -3.16
CA PHE A 125 -2.79 -16.81 -4.29
C PHE A 125 -2.87 -18.31 -3.97
N ASN A 126 -1.99 -18.80 -3.10
CA ASN A 126 -1.90 -20.22 -2.81
C ASN A 126 -3.17 -20.71 -2.11
N ASN A 127 -3.67 -19.91 -1.18
CA ASN A 127 -4.89 -20.19 -0.43
C ASN A 127 -6.11 -19.50 -1.01
N LYS A 128 -5.97 -18.73 -2.11
CA LYS A 128 -7.03 -17.95 -2.78
C LYS A 128 -7.79 -17.04 -1.82
N LEU A 129 -7.06 -16.28 -1.03
CA LEU A 129 -7.61 -15.35 -0.03
C LEU A 129 -7.20 -13.91 -0.33
N LEU A 130 -8.16 -13.02 -0.17
CA LEU A 130 -7.96 -11.57 -0.10
C LEU A 130 -8.08 -11.13 1.36
N PHE A 131 -7.24 -10.19 1.75
CA PHE A 131 -7.22 -9.61 3.08
C PHE A 131 -7.42 -8.11 2.98
N VAL A 132 -8.45 -7.58 3.61
CA VAL A 132 -8.80 -6.16 3.61
C VAL A 132 -8.73 -5.60 5.02
N SER A 133 -7.90 -4.58 5.24
CA SER A 133 -7.89 -3.86 6.52
C SER A 133 -8.99 -2.79 6.52
N ASN A 134 -9.81 -2.80 7.58
CA ASN A 134 -10.94 -1.88 7.77
C ASN A 134 -10.59 -0.87 8.86
N LEU A 135 -10.25 0.34 8.46
CA LEU A 135 -9.63 1.36 9.30
C LEU A 135 -10.51 1.75 10.50
N GLU A 136 -11.82 1.92 10.30
CA GLU A 136 -12.73 2.43 11.32
C GLU A 136 -13.44 1.35 12.13
N SER A 137 -13.40 0.08 11.70
CA SER A 137 -13.94 -1.04 12.48
C SER A 137 -12.88 -1.90 13.16
N ASP A 138 -11.60 -1.47 13.11
CA ASP A 138 -10.51 -2.14 13.81
C ASP A 138 -10.43 -3.65 13.48
N SER A 139 -10.63 -3.98 12.20
CA SER A 139 -10.76 -5.37 11.76
C SER A 139 -10.05 -5.64 10.43
N ILE A 140 -9.90 -6.93 10.13
CA ILE A 140 -9.48 -7.44 8.82
C ILE A 140 -10.60 -8.33 8.30
N THR A 141 -11.14 -8.02 7.12
CA THR A 141 -12.04 -8.92 6.40
C THR A 141 -11.23 -9.86 5.52
N VAL A 142 -11.44 -11.15 5.68
CA VAL A 142 -10.84 -12.21 4.84
C VAL A 142 -11.89 -12.69 3.85
N ILE A 143 -11.58 -12.65 2.56
CA ILE A 143 -12.51 -12.94 1.46
C ILE A 143 -11.94 -14.07 0.60
N SER A 144 -12.77 -15.07 0.29
CA SER A 144 -12.44 -16.13 -0.67
C SER A 144 -12.40 -15.58 -2.10
N MET A 145 -11.37 -15.91 -2.87
CA MET A 145 -11.29 -15.55 -4.29
C MET A 145 -12.13 -16.49 -5.20
N ASP A 146 -12.59 -17.63 -4.68
CA ASP A 146 -13.36 -18.59 -5.48
C ASP A 146 -14.83 -18.18 -5.65
N ASN A 147 -15.43 -17.62 -4.59
CA ASN A 147 -16.85 -17.29 -4.55
C ASN A 147 -17.15 -15.88 -4.01
N TYR A 148 -16.10 -15.17 -3.57
CA TYR A 148 -16.17 -13.82 -2.99
C TYR A 148 -16.96 -13.73 -1.67
N ASP A 149 -17.14 -14.84 -0.97
CA ASP A 149 -17.74 -14.85 0.36
C ASP A 149 -16.72 -14.42 1.43
N THR A 150 -17.21 -13.79 2.49
CA THR A 150 -16.40 -13.52 3.67
C THR A 150 -16.14 -14.83 4.42
N VAL A 151 -14.86 -15.15 4.59
CA VAL A 151 -14.37 -16.33 5.32
C VAL A 151 -14.28 -16.05 6.81
N GLU A 152 -13.74 -14.87 7.17
CA GLU A 152 -13.49 -14.49 8.56
C GLU A 152 -13.44 -12.96 8.70
N ASN A 153 -13.76 -12.45 9.88
CA ASN A 153 -13.46 -11.08 10.31
C ASN A 153 -12.59 -11.12 11.56
N ILE A 154 -11.35 -10.68 11.43
CA ILE A 154 -10.34 -10.73 12.48
C ILE A 154 -10.28 -9.39 13.19
N GLN A 155 -10.52 -9.36 14.50
CA GLN A 155 -10.36 -8.13 15.30
C GLN A 155 -8.89 -7.82 15.56
N VAL A 156 -8.50 -6.57 15.35
CA VAL A 156 -7.15 -6.06 15.53
C VAL A 156 -7.17 -4.76 16.35
N PRO A 157 -6.01 -4.26 16.83
CA PRO A 157 -5.96 -2.93 17.44
C PRO A 157 -6.35 -1.80 16.50
N GLU A 158 -6.67 -0.66 17.07
CA GLU A 158 -7.23 0.51 16.42
C GLU A 158 -6.44 1.00 15.19
N TYR A 159 -7.18 1.36 14.15
CA TYR A 159 -6.75 1.94 12.89
C TYR A 159 -5.74 1.04 12.13
N PRO A 160 -6.17 -0.12 11.62
CA PRO A 160 -5.34 -0.94 10.74
C PRO A 160 -5.15 -0.26 9.37
N THR A 161 -4.03 0.43 9.20
CA THR A 161 -3.72 1.26 8.02
C THR A 161 -3.14 0.48 6.85
N LYS A 162 -2.41 -0.60 7.13
CA LYS A 162 -1.75 -1.40 6.08
C LYS A 162 -1.80 -2.88 6.43
N ILE A 163 -2.08 -3.68 5.42
CA ILE A 163 -1.96 -5.13 5.47
C ILE A 163 -0.99 -5.63 4.40
N ARG A 164 -0.18 -6.63 4.74
CA ARG A 164 0.69 -7.32 3.80
C ARG A 164 0.73 -8.81 4.08
N VAL A 165 0.61 -9.59 3.04
CA VAL A 165 0.90 -11.02 3.04
C VAL A 165 2.42 -11.20 2.96
N SER A 166 2.99 -11.98 3.88
CA SER A 166 4.43 -12.24 3.91
C SER A 166 4.92 -12.93 2.64
N ASN A 167 6.20 -12.73 2.30
CA ASN A 167 6.81 -13.35 1.10
C ASN A 167 6.72 -14.88 1.12
N ASP A 168 6.78 -15.50 2.30
CA ASP A 168 6.64 -16.95 2.50
C ASP A 168 5.19 -17.45 2.47
N LYS A 169 4.19 -16.53 2.32
CA LYS A 169 2.75 -16.81 2.27
C LYS A 169 2.17 -17.51 3.51
N ASN A 170 2.86 -17.45 4.64
CA ASN A 170 2.39 -18.08 5.88
C ASN A 170 1.76 -17.09 6.88
N ARG A 171 1.98 -15.80 6.68
CA ARG A 171 1.59 -14.76 7.64
C ARG A 171 1.00 -13.54 6.94
N ILE A 172 0.19 -12.80 7.69
CA ILE A 172 -0.15 -11.42 7.37
C ILE A 172 0.46 -10.52 8.44
N TYR A 173 0.96 -9.37 7.99
CA TYR A 173 1.44 -8.28 8.82
C TYR A 173 0.45 -7.12 8.74
N ILE A 174 0.14 -6.51 9.87
CA ILE A 174 -0.87 -5.45 9.95
C ILE A 174 -0.29 -4.27 10.73
N CYS A 175 -0.26 -3.09 10.12
CA CYS A 175 0.03 -1.83 10.80
C CYS A 175 -1.21 -1.39 11.59
N CYS A 176 -1.17 -1.44 12.92
CA CYS A 176 -2.19 -0.90 13.81
C CYS A 176 -1.73 0.48 14.29
N SER A 177 -2.28 1.53 13.68
CA SER A 177 -1.66 2.86 13.64
C SER A 177 -1.95 3.73 14.85
N TYR A 178 -3.14 3.64 15.45
CA TYR A 178 -3.62 4.64 16.43
C TYR A 178 -3.50 6.08 15.91
N LEU A 179 -3.70 6.28 14.60
CA LEU A 179 -3.54 7.55 13.93
C LEU A 179 -4.32 8.68 14.63
N GLY A 180 -3.64 9.80 14.88
CA GLY A 180 -4.22 10.95 15.59
C GLY A 180 -4.28 10.81 17.12
N LYS A 181 -3.80 9.70 17.69
CA LYS A 181 -3.71 9.49 19.15
C LYS A 181 -2.26 9.59 19.61
N ASP A 182 -2.04 10.07 20.84
CA ASP A 182 -0.72 10.06 21.50
C ASP A 182 -0.44 8.65 22.06
N LYS A 183 -0.31 7.70 21.14
CA LYS A 183 -0.06 6.29 21.44
C LYS A 183 0.80 5.64 20.36
N ARG A 184 1.79 4.84 20.79
CA ARG A 184 2.59 4.04 19.87
C ARG A 184 1.73 2.99 19.18
N GLY A 185 2.03 2.75 17.91
CA GLY A 185 1.38 1.71 17.13
C GLY A 185 2.07 0.35 17.27
N TYR A 186 1.50 -0.61 16.56
CA TYR A 186 1.96 -2.00 16.58
C TYR A 186 1.97 -2.59 15.17
N ILE A 187 2.82 -3.59 15.00
CA ILE A 187 2.68 -4.57 13.92
C ILE A 187 2.12 -5.85 14.54
N ASP A 188 0.91 -6.22 14.17
CA ASP A 188 0.36 -7.53 14.47
C ASP A 188 0.79 -8.52 13.38
N VAL A 189 1.19 -9.71 13.81
CA VAL A 189 1.59 -10.83 12.96
C VAL A 189 0.59 -11.96 13.18
N ILE A 190 -0.09 -12.37 12.11
CA ILE A 190 -1.15 -13.38 12.16
C ILE A 190 -0.81 -14.54 11.21
N ASN A 191 -1.04 -15.77 11.64
CA ASN A 191 -0.89 -16.96 10.82
C ASN A 191 -2.05 -17.08 9.82
N ILE A 192 -1.78 -17.29 8.54
CA ILE A 192 -2.82 -17.39 7.50
C ILE A 192 -3.64 -18.68 7.63
N GLY A 193 -3.02 -19.79 8.05
CA GLY A 193 -3.69 -21.10 8.08
C GLY A 193 -4.76 -21.25 9.16
N ASN A 194 -4.72 -20.44 10.23
CA ASN A 194 -5.68 -20.53 11.34
C ASN A 194 -6.11 -19.17 11.91
N PHE A 195 -5.68 -18.08 11.31
CA PHE A 195 -5.96 -16.69 11.68
C PHE A 195 -5.59 -16.34 13.14
N GLN A 196 -4.69 -17.10 13.77
CA GLN A 196 -4.25 -16.83 15.12
C GLN A 196 -3.08 -15.84 15.13
N LYS A 197 -3.10 -14.93 16.11
CA LYS A 197 -2.01 -13.99 16.32
C LYS A 197 -0.75 -14.71 16.81
N ILE A 198 0.35 -14.52 16.09
CA ILE A 198 1.69 -15.04 16.42
C ILE A 198 2.43 -14.05 17.32
N ALA A 199 2.41 -12.76 16.96
CA ALA A 199 3.16 -11.73 17.66
C ALA A 199 2.46 -10.37 17.57
N ARG A 200 2.80 -9.49 18.51
CA ARG A 200 2.51 -8.06 18.47
C ARG A 200 3.78 -7.30 18.79
N VAL A 201 4.24 -6.48 17.86
CA VAL A 201 5.49 -5.74 17.96
C VAL A 201 5.20 -4.25 18.08
N MET A 202 5.56 -3.64 19.22
CA MET A 202 5.40 -2.20 19.40
C MET A 202 6.44 -1.46 18.54
N VAL A 203 5.99 -0.48 17.76
CA VAL A 203 6.81 0.36 16.89
C VAL A 203 6.70 1.83 17.25
N GLY A 204 6.94 2.75 16.35
CA GLY A 204 6.78 4.19 16.59
C GLY A 204 5.33 4.67 16.56
N TYR A 205 5.13 5.98 16.46
CA TYR A 205 3.80 6.59 16.39
C TYR A 205 3.27 6.60 14.95
N SER A 206 2.02 6.20 14.80
CA SER A 206 1.30 6.15 13.54
C SER A 206 2.04 5.33 12.46
N PRO A 207 2.31 4.02 12.67
CA PRO A 207 2.80 3.17 11.59
C PRO A 207 1.79 3.13 10.46
N ILE A 208 2.24 3.37 9.21
CA ILE A 208 1.30 3.59 8.09
C ILE A 208 1.59 2.72 6.86
N ASP A 209 2.82 2.33 6.65
CA ASP A 209 3.21 1.41 5.58
C ASP A 209 4.38 0.54 6.01
N MET A 210 4.58 -0.58 5.32
CA MET A 210 5.67 -1.51 5.60
C MET A 210 6.11 -2.27 4.36
N ILE A 211 7.34 -2.73 4.38
CA ILE A 211 7.93 -3.64 3.41
C ILE A 211 8.81 -4.66 4.14
N GLU A 212 8.93 -5.87 3.61
CA GLU A 212 9.86 -6.86 4.14
C GLU A 212 10.95 -7.23 3.13
N ASP A 213 12.07 -7.70 3.65
CA ASP A 213 13.06 -8.49 2.93
C ASP A 213 13.15 -9.91 3.56
N ASP A 214 14.24 -10.63 3.32
CA ASP A 214 14.39 -11.99 3.83
C ASP A 214 14.45 -12.02 5.36
N ASP A 215 15.09 -11.05 5.99
CA ASP A 215 15.38 -11.02 7.42
C ASP A 215 14.49 -10.06 8.23
N ASN A 216 14.05 -8.96 7.63
CA ASN A 216 13.46 -7.84 8.35
C ASN A 216 12.13 -7.37 7.78
N ILE A 217 11.34 -6.69 8.64
CA ILE A 217 10.19 -5.86 8.27
C ILE A 217 10.57 -4.41 8.57
N TYR A 218 10.44 -3.53 7.59
CA TYR A 218 10.67 -2.09 7.70
C TYR A 218 9.33 -1.39 7.77
N VAL A 219 9.11 -0.60 8.80
CA VAL A 219 7.82 0.07 9.08
C VAL A 219 8.01 1.57 9.13
N SER A 220 7.28 2.30 8.29
CA SER A 220 7.27 3.77 8.34
C SER A 220 6.36 4.26 9.47
N ASN A 221 6.93 5.00 10.43
CA ASN A 221 6.24 5.62 11.55
C ASN A 221 5.99 7.09 11.20
N PHE A 222 4.80 7.38 10.72
CA PHE A 222 4.44 8.65 10.09
C PHE A 222 4.64 9.87 10.98
N THR A 223 4.19 9.80 12.24
CA THR A 223 4.27 10.92 13.18
C THR A 223 5.66 11.07 13.79
N ASP A 224 6.39 9.97 14.00
CA ASP A 224 7.74 10.00 14.57
C ASP A 224 8.82 10.49 13.61
N GLY A 225 8.58 10.42 12.31
CA GLY A 225 9.63 10.61 11.31
C GLY A 225 10.71 9.53 11.36
N THR A 226 10.34 8.29 11.65
CA THR A 226 11.27 7.16 11.80
C THR A 226 10.85 5.94 11.00
N ILE A 227 11.82 5.02 10.81
CA ILE A 227 11.57 3.66 10.31
C ILE A 227 11.95 2.67 11.41
N SER A 228 11.02 1.82 11.83
CA SER A 228 11.32 0.68 12.71
C SER A 228 11.77 -0.50 11.87
N VAL A 229 12.87 -1.15 12.25
CA VAL A 229 13.39 -2.38 11.63
C VAL A 229 13.13 -3.53 12.60
N ILE A 230 12.28 -4.48 12.18
CA ILE A 230 11.83 -5.62 12.99
C ILE A 230 12.47 -6.88 12.42
N ALA A 231 13.20 -7.63 13.25
CA ALA A 231 13.71 -8.94 12.85
C ALA A 231 12.57 -9.96 12.72
N LYS A 232 12.44 -10.61 11.56
CA LYS A 232 11.38 -11.62 11.28
C LYS A 232 11.54 -12.88 12.14
N ARG A 233 12.76 -13.22 12.55
CA ARG A 233 13.05 -14.41 13.35
C ARG A 233 12.53 -14.31 14.78
N THR A 234 12.58 -13.11 15.38
CA THR A 234 12.26 -12.89 16.81
C THR A 234 11.04 -12.01 17.03
N TYR A 235 10.59 -11.28 15.98
CA TYR A 235 9.57 -10.24 16.06
C TYR A 235 9.90 -9.17 17.11
N THR A 236 11.15 -8.72 17.11
CA THR A 236 11.63 -7.62 17.96
C THR A 236 12.15 -6.48 17.10
N VAL A 237 11.94 -5.24 17.55
CA VAL A 237 12.56 -4.07 16.92
C VAL A 237 14.04 -4.08 17.26
N GLU A 238 14.88 -4.30 16.26
CA GLU A 238 16.34 -4.29 16.42
C GLU A 238 16.93 -2.90 16.24
N LYS A 239 16.24 -2.05 15.45
CA LYS A 239 16.75 -0.74 15.08
C LYS A 239 15.63 0.24 14.77
N VAL A 240 15.92 1.51 14.98
CA VAL A 240 15.09 2.65 14.56
C VAL A 240 15.97 3.61 13.76
N ILE A 241 15.57 3.89 12.51
CA ILE A 241 16.26 4.82 11.62
C ILE A 241 15.49 6.14 11.61
N TYR A 242 16.15 7.24 11.98
CA TYR A 242 15.55 8.56 11.94
C TYR A 242 15.67 9.15 10.52
N VAL A 243 14.53 9.50 9.91
CA VAL A 243 14.46 10.08 8.56
C VAL A 243 13.90 11.51 8.57
N GLY A 244 13.23 11.87 9.65
CA GLY A 244 12.52 13.15 9.78
C GLY A 244 11.28 13.24 8.89
N GLY A 245 10.60 14.38 8.90
CA GLY A 245 9.38 14.59 8.14
C GLY A 245 8.23 13.66 8.55
N MET A 246 7.44 13.24 7.57
CA MET A 246 6.33 12.30 7.73
C MET A 246 6.49 11.15 6.72
N PRO A 247 7.30 10.11 7.04
CA PRO A 247 7.50 8.95 6.16
C PRO A 247 6.17 8.21 5.96
N LYS A 248 5.71 8.13 4.72
CA LYS A 248 4.45 7.47 4.36
C LYS A 248 4.71 6.19 3.57
N GLY A 249 4.94 6.29 2.28
CA GLY A 249 5.26 5.13 1.47
C GLY A 249 6.68 4.62 1.72
N ILE A 250 6.85 3.31 1.75
CA ILE A 250 8.16 2.66 1.91
C ILE A 250 8.32 1.53 0.90
N PHE A 251 9.50 1.45 0.27
CA PHE A 251 9.83 0.41 -0.68
C PHE A 251 11.29 -0.01 -0.54
N LYS A 252 11.60 -1.28 -0.77
CA LYS A 252 12.99 -1.77 -0.73
C LYS A 252 13.35 -2.43 -2.06
N TYR A 253 14.52 -2.05 -2.60
CA TYR A 253 15.08 -2.69 -3.78
C TYR A 253 16.59 -2.88 -3.60
N GLY A 254 17.05 -4.11 -3.65
CA GLY A 254 18.44 -4.45 -3.30
C GLY A 254 18.76 -4.03 -1.86
N SER A 255 19.89 -3.33 -1.69
CA SER A 255 20.31 -2.78 -0.40
C SER A 255 19.60 -1.47 -0.03
N VAL A 256 18.96 -0.80 -1.00
CA VAL A 256 18.41 0.55 -0.81
C VAL A 256 16.96 0.51 -0.36
N LEU A 257 16.66 1.25 0.69
CA LEU A 257 15.31 1.55 1.16
C LEU A 257 14.89 2.94 0.64
N TYR A 258 13.74 3.01 -0.02
CA TYR A 258 13.13 4.23 -0.56
C TYR A 258 11.98 4.64 0.35
N VAL A 259 12.01 5.86 0.86
CA VAL A 259 11.02 6.37 1.82
C VAL A 259 10.44 7.68 1.29
N ALA A 260 9.14 7.72 1.10
CA ALA A 260 8.43 8.92 0.67
C ALA A 260 8.08 9.80 1.88
N ASP A 261 8.65 11.00 1.96
CA ASP A 261 8.30 12.01 2.95
C ASP A 261 7.09 12.81 2.45
N TYR A 262 5.93 12.49 3.00
CA TYR A 262 4.65 13.09 2.65
C TYR A 262 4.63 14.60 2.87
N LEU A 263 5.16 15.06 4.00
CA LEU A 263 5.13 16.48 4.38
C LEU A 263 6.07 17.35 3.54
N LYS A 264 7.27 16.83 3.25
CA LYS A 264 8.34 17.61 2.60
C LYS A 264 8.44 17.35 1.10
N SER A 265 7.57 16.52 0.54
CA SER A 265 7.58 16.18 -0.90
C SER A 265 8.96 15.71 -1.36
N LYS A 266 9.48 14.68 -0.69
CA LYS A 266 10.81 14.14 -0.93
C LYS A 266 10.79 12.62 -0.98
N LEU A 267 11.67 12.06 -1.79
CA LEU A 267 12.03 10.65 -1.74
C LEU A 267 13.41 10.53 -1.09
N ILE A 268 13.48 9.82 0.02
CA ILE A 268 14.69 9.61 0.82
C ILE A 268 15.22 8.21 0.50
N LEU A 269 16.47 8.11 0.10
CA LEU A 269 17.16 6.85 -0.17
C LEU A 269 18.08 6.54 1.01
N ILE A 270 17.96 5.32 1.54
CA ILE A 270 18.69 4.86 2.72
C ILE A 270 19.40 3.57 2.37
N GLU A 271 20.70 3.49 2.66
CA GLU A 271 21.52 2.30 2.55
C GLU A 271 22.40 2.19 3.80
N ASP A 272 22.59 1.00 4.34
CA ASP A 272 23.31 0.76 5.60
C ASP A 272 22.88 1.72 6.73
N ASP A 273 21.54 1.91 6.86
CA ASP A 273 20.90 2.78 7.85
C ASP A 273 21.23 4.28 7.74
N LYS A 274 21.85 4.69 6.66
CA LYS A 274 22.23 6.09 6.40
C LYS A 274 21.49 6.64 5.21
N VAL A 275 21.05 7.88 5.32
CA VAL A 275 20.54 8.61 4.17
C VAL A 275 21.67 8.87 3.19
N ILE A 276 21.58 8.25 2.01
CA ILE A 276 22.58 8.40 0.93
C ILE A 276 22.17 9.44 -0.10
N LYS A 277 20.86 9.66 -0.28
CA LYS A 277 20.35 10.65 -1.23
C LYS A 277 18.94 11.12 -0.84
N VAL A 278 18.64 12.35 -1.19
CA VAL A 278 17.30 12.93 -1.08
C VAL A 278 16.94 13.55 -2.42
N ILE A 279 15.79 13.17 -2.98
CA ILE A 279 15.29 13.63 -4.28
C ILE A 279 14.00 14.40 -4.04
N ALA A 280 13.89 15.62 -4.57
CA ALA A 280 12.64 16.37 -4.56
C ALA A 280 11.65 15.70 -5.50
N ILE A 281 10.41 15.54 -5.04
CA ILE A 281 9.33 14.95 -5.81
C ILE A 281 8.07 15.82 -5.69
N GLU A 282 6.99 15.41 -6.34
CA GLU A 282 5.71 16.12 -6.29
C GLU A 282 5.00 15.95 -4.94
N SER A 283 3.97 16.77 -4.71
CA SER A 283 3.29 16.90 -3.42
C SER A 283 2.51 15.64 -3.01
N GLU A 284 2.54 15.37 -1.72
CA GLU A 284 1.88 14.25 -1.06
C GLU A 284 2.25 12.88 -1.66
N PRO A 285 3.54 12.52 -1.66
CA PRO A 285 3.95 11.20 -2.10
C PRO A 285 3.35 10.12 -1.19
N ASN A 286 2.86 9.03 -1.81
CA ASN A 286 2.10 7.99 -1.14
C ASN A 286 2.64 6.60 -1.48
N ALA A 287 1.79 5.71 -1.95
CA ALA A 287 2.15 4.33 -2.26
C ALA A 287 3.16 4.22 -3.42
N MET A 288 3.95 3.17 -3.40
CA MET A 288 5.01 2.87 -4.37
C MET A 288 4.91 1.43 -4.88
N THR A 289 5.36 1.22 -6.13
CA THR A 289 5.47 -0.11 -6.75
C THR A 289 6.70 -0.18 -7.64
N LEU A 290 7.27 -1.37 -7.81
CA LEU A 290 8.33 -1.64 -8.79
C LEU A 290 7.72 -1.90 -10.16
N PHE A 291 8.37 -1.38 -11.22
CA PHE A 291 7.96 -1.58 -12.61
C PHE A 291 9.17 -1.85 -13.51
#